data_70ed6765af1597626f3908f38d9b25c8
#
_entry.id   70ed6765af1597626f3908f38d9b25c8
#
_cell.length_a   1.000
_cell.length_b   1.000
_cell.length_c   1.000
_cell.angle_alpha   90.00
_cell.angle_beta   90.00
_cell.angle_gamma   90.00
#
_symmetry.space_group_name_H-M   'P 1'
#
loop_
_entity.id
_entity.type
_entity.pdbx_description
1 polymer ?
#
loop_
_entity_poly.entity_id
_entity_poly.type
_entity_poly.pdbx_seq_one_letter_code
_entity_poly.pdbx_strand_id
1 'polypeptide(L)'
;MRSQLSFAAADRLHRSAEFLRLQRNGVRFSGPHFVVYAGNLENEPERSRLGVTVSRRVGIAVVRIRVKRRVRECFRKELRAQLPAGTSMVVIARGGAGGLETAAIRDELAMAARNLSGRIALAGAGRE
;
A
#
# COMPACT_ATOMS: atom_id res chain seq x y z
N MET A 1 19.05 -10.50 -13.71
CA MET A 1 19.06 -9.38 -12.75
C MET A 1 17.70 -8.70 -12.72
N ARG A 2 17.16 -8.47 -11.57
CA ARG A 2 15.85 -7.82 -11.47
C ARG A 2 15.98 -6.31 -11.63
N SER A 3 15.05 -5.73 -12.40
CA SER A 3 14.90 -4.28 -12.47
C SER A 3 14.53 -3.73 -11.10
N GLN A 4 14.92 -2.49 -10.79
CA GLN A 4 14.50 -1.81 -9.58
C GLN A 4 12.97 -1.65 -9.50
N LEU A 5 12.30 -1.69 -10.65
CA LEU A 5 10.84 -1.61 -10.73
C LEU A 5 10.16 -2.97 -10.58
N SER A 6 10.92 -4.06 -10.48
CA SER A 6 10.34 -5.39 -10.28
C SER A 6 9.70 -5.50 -8.91
N PHE A 7 8.59 -6.22 -8.85
CA PHE A 7 7.91 -6.51 -7.59
C PHE A 7 8.20 -7.96 -7.20
N ALA A 8 9.27 -8.14 -6.43
CA ALA A 8 9.70 -9.46 -5.97
C ALA A 8 8.76 -10.02 -4.89
N ALA A 9 8.74 -11.34 -4.73
CA ALA A 9 7.99 -11.98 -3.66
C ALA A 9 8.37 -11.42 -2.28
N ALA A 10 9.64 -11.09 -2.08
CA ALA A 10 10.12 -10.51 -0.83
C ALA A 10 9.60 -9.09 -0.57
N ASP A 11 9.06 -8.40 -1.60
CA ASP A 11 8.48 -7.07 -1.44
C ASP A 11 7.01 -7.14 -0.98
N ARG A 12 6.47 -8.33 -0.82
CA ARG A 12 5.09 -8.53 -0.35
C ARG A 12 5.08 -8.79 1.14
N LEU A 13 4.09 -8.22 1.80
CA LEU A 13 3.80 -8.53 3.20
C LEU A 13 2.96 -9.81 3.24
N HIS A 14 3.46 -10.83 3.90
CA HIS A 14 2.78 -12.12 3.99
C HIS A 14 2.28 -12.45 5.38
N ARG A 15 2.81 -11.80 6.40
CA ARG A 15 2.53 -12.14 7.79
C ARG A 15 1.44 -11.23 8.36
N SER A 16 0.44 -11.85 8.98
CA SER A 16 -0.62 -11.11 9.66
C SER A 16 -0.10 -10.15 10.73
N ALA A 17 0.98 -10.53 11.41
CA ALA A 17 1.60 -9.69 12.42
C ALA A 17 2.12 -8.36 11.82
N GLU A 18 2.69 -8.42 10.61
CA GLU A 18 3.17 -7.22 9.92
C GLU A 18 2.01 -6.30 9.53
N PHE A 19 0.92 -6.87 9.05
CA PHE A 19 -0.30 -6.13 8.73
C PHE A 19 -0.83 -5.42 9.98
N LEU A 20 -0.95 -6.14 11.09
CA LEU A 20 -1.44 -5.59 12.34
C LEU A 20 -0.54 -4.49 12.87
N ARG A 21 0.77 -4.66 12.75
CA ARG A 21 1.72 -3.65 13.20
C ARG A 21 1.55 -2.34 12.44
N LEU A 22 1.40 -2.40 11.12
CA LEU A 22 1.14 -1.21 10.32
C LEU A 22 -0.20 -0.59 10.64
N GLN A 23 -1.23 -1.39 10.91
CA GLN A 23 -2.55 -0.88 11.28
C GLN A 23 -2.54 -0.17 12.62
N ARG A 24 -1.73 -0.63 13.57
CA ARG A 24 -1.66 -0.04 14.92
C ARG A 24 -0.73 1.15 15.00
N ASN A 25 0.43 1.05 14.37
CA ASN A 25 1.52 2.02 14.55
C ASN A 25 1.74 2.94 13.36
N GLY A 26 1.18 2.59 12.21
CA GLY A 26 1.32 3.40 11.00
C GLY A 26 0.32 4.53 10.93
N VAL A 27 0.48 5.36 9.92
CA VAL A 27 -0.51 6.39 9.58
C VAL A 27 -1.56 5.80 8.65
N ARG A 28 -2.77 6.36 8.70
CA ARG A 28 -3.91 5.83 7.96
C ARG A 28 -4.51 6.88 7.03
N PHE A 29 -4.82 6.46 5.81
CA PHE A 29 -5.62 7.24 4.87
C PHE A 29 -6.89 6.46 4.55
N SER A 30 -8.05 7.12 4.63
CA SER A 30 -9.33 6.49 4.34
C SER A 30 -9.95 7.16 3.11
N GLY A 31 -9.87 6.48 1.97
CA GLY A 31 -10.48 6.94 0.72
C GLY A 31 -11.81 6.25 0.46
N PRO A 32 -12.51 6.65 -0.62
CA PRO A 32 -13.81 6.07 -0.95
C PRO A 32 -13.75 4.58 -1.30
N HIS A 33 -12.64 4.10 -1.87
CA HIS A 33 -12.53 2.71 -2.33
C HIS A 33 -11.40 1.94 -1.66
N PHE A 34 -10.48 2.62 -0.97
CA PHE A 34 -9.33 2.00 -0.33
C PHE A 34 -9.05 2.63 1.02
N VAL A 35 -8.70 1.79 1.97
CA VAL A 35 -8.08 2.23 3.22
C VAL A 35 -6.61 1.84 3.13
N VAL A 36 -5.73 2.79 3.42
CA VAL A 36 -4.30 2.57 3.28
C VAL A 36 -3.60 2.88 4.61
N TYR A 37 -2.76 1.95 5.07
CA TYR A 37 -1.89 2.16 6.21
C TYR A 37 -0.46 2.17 5.73
N ALA A 38 0.37 3.01 6.29
CA ALA A 38 1.78 3.08 5.92
C ALA A 38 2.64 3.38 7.14
N GLY A 39 3.86 2.86 7.12
CA GLY A 39 4.82 3.06 8.20
C GLY A 39 6.06 2.23 7.96
N ASN A 40 7.02 2.33 8.88
CA ASN A 40 8.23 1.53 8.83
C ASN A 40 8.04 0.26 9.64
N LEU A 41 8.52 -0.86 9.07
CA LEU A 41 8.65 -2.11 9.81
C LEU A 41 10.07 -2.15 10.38
N GLU A 42 10.17 -2.30 11.69
CA GLU A 42 11.44 -2.22 12.40
C GLU A 42 12.46 -3.27 11.95
N ASN A 43 11.97 -4.41 11.47
CA ASN A 43 12.82 -5.51 11.04
C ASN A 43 13.57 -5.24 9.74
N GLU A 44 13.03 -4.37 8.90
CA GLU A 44 13.60 -4.08 7.59
C GLU A 44 13.44 -2.59 7.26
N PRO A 45 14.20 -1.72 7.93
CA PRO A 45 13.98 -0.26 7.83
C PRO A 45 14.29 0.33 6.46
N GLU A 46 15.00 -0.38 5.61
CA GLU A 46 15.35 0.11 4.27
C GLU A 46 14.47 -0.45 3.17
N ARG A 47 13.55 -1.35 3.52
CA ARG A 47 12.76 -2.05 2.52
C ARG A 47 11.30 -1.60 2.54
N SER A 48 10.79 -1.24 1.36
CA SER A 48 9.38 -0.90 1.19
C SER A 48 8.63 -2.13 0.70
N ARG A 49 7.65 -2.58 1.47
CA ARG A 49 6.87 -3.78 1.18
C ARG A 49 5.39 -3.44 1.10
N LEU A 50 4.64 -4.25 0.36
CA LEU A 50 3.22 -4.03 0.14
C LEU A 50 2.41 -5.25 0.55
N GLY A 51 1.34 -5.01 1.31
CA GLY A 51 0.28 -5.98 1.54
C GLY A 51 -1.02 -5.49 0.95
N VAL A 52 -1.76 -6.37 0.31
CA VAL A 52 -3.05 -6.03 -0.30
C VAL A 52 -4.11 -7.01 0.20
N THR A 53 -5.20 -6.47 0.74
CA THR A 53 -6.35 -7.25 1.18
C THR A 53 -7.57 -6.87 0.34
N VAL A 54 -8.18 -7.86 -0.29
CA VAL A 54 -9.38 -7.67 -1.09
C VAL A 54 -10.41 -8.69 -0.64
N SER A 55 -11.46 -8.22 0.04
CA SER A 55 -12.51 -9.10 0.56
C SER A 55 -13.50 -9.52 -0.53
N ARG A 56 -14.34 -10.49 -0.20
CA ARG A 56 -15.40 -10.98 -1.10
C ARG A 56 -16.40 -9.89 -1.48
N ARG A 57 -16.52 -8.86 -0.68
CA ARG A 57 -17.41 -7.71 -0.97
C ARG A 57 -17.00 -6.94 -2.20
N VAL A 58 -15.72 -7.01 -2.58
CA VAL A 58 -15.22 -6.34 -3.78
C VAL A 58 -15.71 -7.03 -5.05
N GLY A 59 -15.86 -8.34 -5.01
CA GLY A 59 -16.35 -9.10 -6.15
C GLY A 59 -15.92 -10.56 -6.12
N ILE A 60 -16.18 -11.26 -7.21
CA ILE A 60 -15.78 -12.65 -7.40
C ILE A 60 -14.26 -12.76 -7.50
N ALA A 61 -13.74 -13.98 -7.46
CA ALA A 61 -12.29 -14.23 -7.43
C ALA A 61 -11.52 -13.52 -8.55
N VAL A 62 -12.04 -13.55 -9.76
CA VAL A 62 -11.39 -12.90 -10.92
C VAL A 62 -11.26 -11.40 -10.71
N VAL A 63 -12.32 -10.76 -10.19
CA VAL A 63 -12.33 -9.34 -9.89
C VAL A 63 -11.33 -9.01 -8.80
N ARG A 64 -11.29 -9.82 -7.73
CA ARG A 64 -10.36 -9.62 -6.61
C ARG A 64 -8.90 -9.73 -7.06
N ILE A 65 -8.60 -10.71 -7.90
CA ILE A 65 -7.25 -10.90 -8.45
C ILE A 65 -6.85 -9.70 -9.29
N ARG A 66 -7.78 -9.19 -10.11
CA ARG A 66 -7.54 -8.01 -10.95
C ARG A 66 -7.24 -6.77 -10.11
N VAL A 67 -7.99 -6.53 -9.04
CA VAL A 67 -7.75 -5.40 -8.15
C VAL A 67 -6.37 -5.52 -7.50
N LYS A 68 -6.04 -6.69 -6.96
CA LYS A 68 -4.72 -6.93 -6.35
C LYS A 68 -3.59 -6.64 -7.34
N ARG A 69 -3.73 -7.13 -8.58
CA ARG A 69 -2.71 -6.94 -9.62
C ARG A 69 -2.51 -5.45 -9.92
N ARG A 70 -3.60 -4.71 -10.06
CA ARG A 70 -3.54 -3.27 -10.34
C ARG A 70 -2.92 -2.48 -9.21
N VAL A 71 -3.24 -2.83 -7.97
CA VAL A 71 -2.63 -2.19 -6.80
C VAL A 71 -1.13 -2.48 -6.76
N ARG A 72 -0.72 -3.72 -6.98
CA ARG A 72 0.70 -4.10 -7.00
C ARG A 72 1.47 -3.37 -8.09
N GLU A 73 0.90 -3.25 -9.28
CA GLU A 73 1.51 -2.52 -10.37
C GLU A 73 1.66 -1.03 -10.05
N CYS A 74 0.64 -0.44 -9.46
CA CYS A 74 0.68 0.95 -9.04
C CYS A 74 1.79 1.17 -8.00
N PHE A 75 1.88 0.30 -7.01
CA PHE A 75 2.92 0.38 -5.98
C PHE A 75 4.32 0.27 -6.60
N ARG A 76 4.51 -0.71 -7.46
CA ARG A 76 5.79 -0.95 -8.11
C ARG A 76 6.24 0.23 -8.95
N LYS A 77 5.32 0.78 -9.74
CA LYS A 77 5.65 1.84 -10.71
C LYS A 77 5.72 3.23 -10.10
N GLU A 78 4.86 3.53 -9.13
CA GLU A 78 4.68 4.90 -8.67
C GLU A 78 4.77 5.08 -7.15
N LEU A 79 4.00 4.31 -6.39
CA LEU A 79 3.82 4.60 -4.96
C LEU A 79 5.09 4.42 -4.15
N ARG A 80 5.86 3.38 -4.45
CA ARG A 80 7.10 3.09 -3.74
C ARG A 80 8.07 4.28 -3.81
N ALA A 81 8.16 4.92 -4.97
CA ALA A 81 9.05 6.05 -5.16
C ALA A 81 8.56 7.32 -4.46
N GLN A 82 7.26 7.44 -4.23
CA GLN A 82 6.67 8.62 -3.57
C GLN A 82 6.73 8.57 -2.05
N LEU A 83 6.95 7.38 -1.49
CA LEU A 83 7.03 7.19 -0.04
C LEU A 83 8.47 7.35 0.45
N PRO A 84 8.66 7.78 1.72
CA PRO A 84 9.99 7.77 2.31
C PRO A 84 10.61 6.38 2.25
N ALA A 85 11.92 6.31 2.12
CA ALA A 85 12.64 5.03 2.03
C ALA A 85 12.30 4.15 3.24
N GLY A 86 12.10 2.87 2.98
CA GLY A 86 11.76 1.90 4.02
C GLY A 86 10.32 1.91 4.48
N THR A 87 9.45 2.72 3.85
CA THR A 87 8.03 2.74 4.18
C THR A 87 7.32 1.56 3.57
N SER A 88 6.63 0.78 4.39
CA SER A 88 5.75 -0.31 3.94
C SER A 88 4.29 0.14 3.97
N MET A 89 3.47 -0.46 3.14
CA MET A 89 2.10 -0.06 2.94
C MET A 89 1.17 -1.26 2.95
N VAL A 90 0.01 -1.12 3.58
CA VAL A 90 -1.08 -2.09 3.50
C VAL A 90 -2.27 -1.39 2.86
N VAL A 91 -2.76 -1.97 1.77
CA VAL A 91 -3.93 -1.46 1.04
C VAL A 91 -5.10 -2.41 1.25
N ILE A 92 -6.21 -1.89 1.74
CA ILE A 92 -7.43 -2.66 1.98
C ILE A 92 -8.49 -2.13 1.01
N ALA A 93 -8.94 -2.97 0.08
CA ALA A 93 -9.98 -2.58 -0.88
C ALA A 93 -11.35 -2.67 -0.24
N ARG A 94 -12.16 -1.64 -0.44
CA ARG A 94 -13.56 -1.61 -0.02
C ARG A 94 -14.47 -2.14 -1.13
N GLY A 95 -15.72 -2.43 -0.79
CA GLY A 95 -16.73 -2.70 -1.81
C GLY A 95 -16.79 -1.54 -2.80
N GLY A 96 -16.99 -1.81 -4.05
CA GLY A 96 -16.94 -0.81 -5.11
C GLY A 96 -15.59 -0.68 -5.81
N ALA A 97 -14.50 -1.09 -5.16
CA ALA A 97 -13.18 -1.05 -5.79
C ALA A 97 -13.10 -1.91 -7.04
N GLY A 98 -13.89 -2.99 -7.10
CA GLY A 98 -13.90 -3.90 -8.24
C GLY A 98 -14.40 -3.28 -9.53
N GLY A 99 -15.19 -2.21 -9.45
CA GLY A 99 -15.69 -1.51 -10.63
C GLY A 99 -14.80 -0.40 -11.12
N LEU A 100 -13.69 -0.12 -10.45
CA LEU A 100 -12.81 0.98 -10.83
C LEU A 100 -11.91 0.60 -12.00
N GLU A 101 -11.69 1.57 -12.87
CA GLU A 101 -10.66 1.46 -13.91
C GLU A 101 -9.28 1.66 -13.31
N THR A 102 -8.27 1.20 -14.02
CA THR A 102 -6.87 1.30 -13.57
C THR A 102 -6.47 2.74 -13.21
N ALA A 103 -6.88 3.70 -14.04
CA ALA A 103 -6.55 5.11 -13.79
C ALA A 103 -7.16 5.62 -12.48
N ALA A 104 -8.40 5.22 -12.18
CA ALA A 104 -9.08 5.63 -10.95
C ALA A 104 -8.40 5.04 -9.71
N ILE A 105 -7.99 3.77 -9.78
CA ILE A 105 -7.23 3.13 -8.71
C ILE A 105 -5.92 3.88 -8.49
N ARG A 106 -5.19 4.15 -9.57
CA ARG A 106 -3.92 4.86 -9.50
C ARG A 106 -4.07 6.24 -8.87
N ASP A 107 -5.09 6.99 -9.27
CA ASP A 107 -5.29 8.34 -8.77
C ASP A 107 -5.61 8.35 -7.27
N GLU A 108 -6.47 7.44 -6.83
CA GLU A 108 -6.81 7.34 -5.40
C GLU A 108 -5.60 6.93 -4.56
N LEU A 109 -4.85 5.94 -5.01
CA LEU A 109 -3.67 5.48 -4.30
C LEU A 109 -2.54 6.50 -4.32
N ALA A 110 -2.38 7.24 -5.41
CA ALA A 110 -1.39 8.32 -5.48
C ALA A 110 -1.73 9.44 -4.49
N MET A 111 -3.00 9.78 -4.36
CA MET A 111 -3.44 10.75 -3.36
C MET A 111 -3.16 10.26 -1.96
N ALA A 112 -3.44 8.98 -1.69
CA ALA A 112 -3.13 8.35 -0.41
C ALA A 112 -1.63 8.42 -0.11
N ALA A 113 -0.79 8.08 -1.08
CA ALA A 113 0.65 8.07 -0.89
C ALA A 113 1.19 9.47 -0.58
N ARG A 114 0.71 10.50 -1.26
CA ARG A 114 1.11 11.88 -0.98
C ARG A 114 0.71 12.31 0.42
N ASN A 115 -0.52 12.02 0.82
CA ASN A 115 -1.02 12.35 2.15
C ASN A 115 -0.21 11.64 3.24
N LEU A 116 -0.01 10.34 3.09
CA LEU A 116 0.70 9.52 4.06
C LEU A 116 2.18 9.90 4.13
N SER A 117 2.81 10.17 2.99
CA SER A 117 4.21 10.59 2.93
C SER A 117 4.45 11.86 3.75
N GLY A 118 3.59 12.85 3.59
CA GLY A 118 3.67 14.09 4.37
C GLY A 118 3.52 13.84 5.86
N ARG A 119 2.57 12.99 6.24
CA ARG A 119 2.32 12.70 7.66
C ARG A 119 3.45 11.89 8.29
N ILE A 120 4.04 10.96 7.54
CA ILE A 120 5.19 10.18 8.01
C ILE A 120 6.40 11.10 8.22
N ALA A 121 6.66 12.00 7.29
CA ALA A 121 7.75 12.96 7.41
C ALA A 121 7.59 13.85 8.63
N LEU A 122 6.37 14.35 8.89
CA LEU A 122 6.08 15.16 10.07
C LEU A 122 6.26 14.37 11.37
N ALA A 123 5.81 13.14 11.40
CA ALA A 123 5.97 12.28 12.58
C ALA A 123 7.45 11.98 12.85
N GLY A 124 8.23 11.76 11.80
CA GLY A 124 9.68 11.56 11.91
C GLY A 124 10.38 12.77 12.46
N ALA A 125 10.04 13.97 11.96
CA ALA A 125 10.62 15.22 12.44
C ALA A 125 10.28 15.49 13.90
N GLY A 126 9.08 15.10 14.32
CA GLY A 126 8.64 15.31 15.71
C GLY A 126 9.27 14.40 16.74
N ARG A 127 10.02 13.39 16.31
CA ARG A 127 10.64 12.41 17.22
C ARG A 127 12.04 12.77 17.69
N GLU A 128 12.62 13.80 17.14
CA GLU A 128 13.97 14.22 17.53
C GLU A 128 14.01 15.07 18.79
#